data_075be9505a1415c3ff2de80feb2444c4
#
_entry.id   075be9505a1415c3ff2de80feb2444c4
#
_cell.length_a   1.000
_cell.length_b   1.000
_cell.length_c   1.000
_cell.angle_alpha   90.00
_cell.angle_beta   90.00
_cell.angle_gamma   90.00
#
_symmetry.space_group_name_H-M   'P 1'
#
loop_
_entity.id
_entity.type
_entity.pdbx_description
1 polymer ?
#
loop_
_entity_poly.entity_id
_entity_poly.type
_entity_poly.pdbx_seq_one_letter_code
_entity_poly.pdbx_strand_id
1 'polypeptide(L)'
;STTINILCSILKKDGGTVRIGGFDLDARPEKIKPFVGVVFQGTVLDDLLTVGENLAVRAAFYGIRGQAWKRRLSELTELLGLSELLSRPFGKLSGGQRRRADIARGLVADPKLLVLDEPTTGLDPQTRKTVWGIIRGLQKETGMTVFLTTHYMEEAEGADRVVILDGGKIAADGTPAALKDRYSSCRLRLYGEEAPLSAALSAAGLSFVREGEALCAQIKDGAAARAFLAANPGISDFEFLKGSMDDVFLS
;
A
#
# COMPACT_ATOMS: atom_id res chain seq x y z
N SER A 1 11.85 -5.97 0.51
CA SER A 1 12.03 -6.95 1.62
C SER A 1 13.35 -6.77 2.39
N THR A 2 14.51 -6.43 1.74
CA THR A 2 15.81 -6.26 2.45
C THR A 2 15.71 -5.22 3.57
N THR A 3 15.19 -4.03 3.29
CA THR A 3 14.99 -2.96 4.28
C THR A 3 14.09 -3.42 5.43
N ILE A 4 13.00 -4.11 5.12
CA ILE A 4 12.10 -4.69 6.15
C ILE A 4 12.86 -5.67 7.04
N ASN A 5 13.63 -6.59 6.46
CA ASN A 5 14.40 -7.55 7.23
C ASN A 5 15.42 -6.88 8.16
N ILE A 6 16.01 -5.77 7.74
CA ILE A 6 16.89 -4.96 8.59
C ILE A 6 16.11 -4.29 9.72
N LEU A 7 14.97 -3.64 9.42
CA LEU A 7 14.10 -3.00 10.44
C LEU A 7 13.61 -4.00 11.49
N CYS A 8 13.39 -5.26 11.09
CA CYS A 8 12.96 -6.35 11.97
C CYS A 8 14.11 -7.05 12.70
N SER A 9 15.35 -6.60 12.52
CA SER A 9 16.57 -7.25 13.07
C SER A 9 16.75 -8.71 12.62
N ILE A 10 16.23 -9.07 11.45
CA ILE A 10 16.43 -10.40 10.83
C ILE A 10 17.72 -10.39 10.03
N LEU A 11 18.00 -9.29 9.35
CA LEU A 11 19.21 -9.08 8.57
C LEU A 11 20.04 -7.95 9.21
N LYS A 12 21.34 -8.17 9.33
CA LYS A 12 22.29 -7.14 9.79
C LYS A 12 22.51 -6.14 8.65
N LYS A 13 22.47 -4.83 8.97
CA LYS A 13 22.84 -3.78 8.00
C LYS A 13 24.35 -3.69 7.81
N ASP A 14 24.80 -3.31 6.62
CA ASP A 14 26.22 -3.10 6.31
C ASP A 14 26.73 -1.73 6.80
N GLY A 15 25.81 -0.76 6.93
CA GLY A 15 26.15 0.59 7.38
C GLY A 15 24.93 1.47 7.63
N GLY A 16 25.19 2.73 7.95
CA GLY A 16 24.14 3.71 8.27
C GLY A 16 23.56 3.55 9.67
N THR A 17 22.55 4.35 10.01
CA THR A 17 21.88 4.37 11.30
C THR A 17 20.37 4.13 11.11
N VAL A 18 19.79 3.27 11.93
CA VAL A 18 18.35 3.01 11.97
C VAL A 18 17.82 3.33 13.36
N ARG A 19 16.81 4.21 13.43
CA ARG A 19 16.14 4.57 14.69
C ARG A 19 14.64 4.33 14.58
N ILE A 20 14.07 3.67 15.59
CA ILE A 20 12.64 3.39 15.70
C ILE A 20 12.19 3.80 17.10
N GLY A 21 11.16 4.67 17.21
CA GLY A 21 10.70 5.18 18.49
C GLY A 21 11.78 5.92 19.28
N GLY A 22 12.78 6.52 18.58
CA GLY A 22 13.92 7.20 19.21
C GLY A 22 15.08 6.29 19.62
N PHE A 23 14.90 4.96 19.58
CA PHE A 23 15.93 3.98 19.90
C PHE A 23 16.74 3.57 18.68
N ASP A 24 18.06 3.44 18.87
CA ASP A 24 18.95 2.91 17.85
C ASP A 24 18.81 1.39 17.76
N LEU A 25 18.71 0.87 16.54
CA LEU A 25 18.45 -0.55 16.26
C LEU A 25 19.58 -1.47 16.72
N ASP A 26 20.84 -1.03 16.60
CA ASP A 26 21.99 -1.84 17.01
C ASP A 26 22.24 -1.76 18.53
N ALA A 27 21.99 -0.58 19.12
CA ALA A 27 22.28 -0.35 20.52
C ALA A 27 21.17 -0.84 21.46
N ARG A 28 19.91 -0.79 21.01
CA ARG A 28 18.74 -1.09 21.86
C ARG A 28 17.65 -1.90 21.14
N PRO A 29 17.99 -3.04 20.51
CA PRO A 29 17.01 -3.86 19.77
C PRO A 29 15.87 -4.38 20.66
N GLU A 30 16.14 -4.63 21.95
CA GLU A 30 15.13 -5.08 22.90
C GLU A 30 14.04 -4.03 23.20
N LYS A 31 14.39 -2.75 23.07
CA LYS A 31 13.42 -1.65 23.21
C LYS A 31 12.56 -1.47 21.96
N ILE A 32 13.10 -1.83 20.81
CA ILE A 32 12.41 -1.67 19.50
C ILE A 32 11.40 -2.79 19.26
N LYS A 33 11.72 -4.04 19.61
CA LYS A 33 10.86 -5.21 19.36
C LYS A 33 9.39 -5.05 19.76
N PRO A 34 9.03 -4.48 20.92
CA PRO A 34 7.63 -4.25 21.28
C PRO A 34 6.97 -3.14 20.45
N PHE A 35 7.76 -2.21 19.91
CA PHE A 35 7.24 -1.10 19.08
C PHE A 35 6.84 -1.53 17.68
N VAL A 36 7.34 -2.66 17.19
CA VAL A 36 7.20 -3.08 15.80
C VAL A 36 6.34 -4.32 15.68
N GLY A 37 5.21 -4.20 15.04
CA GLY A 37 4.44 -5.32 14.51
C GLY A 37 4.88 -5.61 13.08
N VAL A 38 4.99 -6.88 12.71
CA VAL A 38 5.45 -7.24 11.36
C VAL A 38 4.50 -8.28 10.76
N VAL A 39 4.15 -8.08 9.52
CA VAL A 39 3.39 -9.03 8.71
C VAL A 39 4.16 -9.25 7.41
N PHE A 40 4.74 -10.41 7.26
CA PHE A 40 5.51 -10.79 6.07
C PHE A 40 4.58 -11.19 4.90
N GLN A 41 5.14 -11.31 3.71
CA GLN A 41 4.43 -11.83 2.55
C GLN A 41 3.91 -13.25 2.80
N GLY A 42 4.76 -14.12 3.34
CA GLY A 42 4.37 -15.45 3.81
C GLY A 42 3.84 -15.43 5.25
N THR A 43 2.88 -16.28 5.56
CA THR A 43 2.39 -16.42 6.93
C THR A 43 3.36 -17.25 7.79
N VAL A 44 3.38 -16.94 9.09
CA VAL A 44 4.15 -17.67 10.12
C VAL A 44 3.23 -18.31 11.16
N LEU A 45 1.92 -18.32 10.92
CA LEU A 45 0.94 -18.97 11.78
C LEU A 45 0.87 -20.47 11.49
N ASP A 46 0.61 -21.25 12.52
CA ASP A 46 0.50 -22.70 12.43
C ASP A 46 -0.87 -23.09 11.85
N ASP A 47 -0.88 -23.87 10.78
CA ASP A 47 -2.07 -24.32 10.06
C ASP A 47 -2.96 -25.26 10.90
N LEU A 48 -2.39 -25.98 11.88
CA LEU A 48 -3.10 -26.93 12.73
C LEU A 48 -3.80 -26.25 13.92
N LEU A 49 -3.24 -25.14 14.39
CA LEU A 49 -3.83 -24.37 15.48
C LEU A 49 -4.99 -23.51 15.00
N THR A 50 -5.94 -23.26 15.88
CA THR A 50 -6.98 -22.25 15.65
C THR A 50 -6.36 -20.84 15.59
N VAL A 51 -7.10 -19.87 15.04
CA VAL A 51 -6.68 -18.46 15.06
C VAL A 51 -6.45 -17.99 16.51
N GLY A 52 -7.37 -18.30 17.42
CA GLY A 52 -7.26 -17.92 18.82
C GLY A 52 -6.02 -18.49 19.52
N GLU A 53 -5.70 -19.77 19.27
CA GLU A 53 -4.49 -20.41 19.80
C GLU A 53 -3.21 -19.79 19.24
N ASN A 54 -3.14 -19.57 17.94
CA ASN A 54 -2.02 -18.87 17.31
C ASN A 54 -1.77 -17.49 17.94
N LEU A 55 -2.83 -16.70 18.13
CA LEU A 55 -2.75 -15.38 18.75
C LEU A 55 -2.34 -15.47 20.22
N ALA A 56 -2.85 -16.47 20.98
CA ALA A 56 -2.50 -16.69 22.37
C ALA A 56 -1.02 -17.06 22.54
N VAL A 57 -0.49 -17.94 21.67
CA VAL A 57 0.94 -18.28 21.66
C VAL A 57 1.77 -17.02 21.41
N ARG A 58 1.38 -16.19 20.46
CA ARG A 58 2.08 -14.94 20.16
C ARG A 58 2.04 -13.98 21.35
N ALA A 59 0.91 -13.83 22.01
CA ALA A 59 0.75 -12.99 23.20
C ALA A 59 1.67 -13.45 24.35
N ALA A 60 1.79 -14.77 24.53
CA ALA A 60 2.65 -15.33 25.55
C ALA A 60 4.13 -14.96 25.36
N PHE A 61 4.63 -14.83 24.13
CA PHE A 61 6.00 -14.35 23.86
C PHE A 61 6.25 -12.92 24.35
N TYR A 62 5.19 -12.10 24.43
CA TYR A 62 5.27 -10.74 24.97
C TYR A 62 4.89 -10.67 26.45
N GLY A 63 4.67 -11.82 27.11
CA GLY A 63 4.24 -11.88 28.51
C GLY A 63 2.79 -11.44 28.73
N ILE A 64 1.98 -11.27 27.68
CA ILE A 64 0.57 -10.88 27.75
C ILE A 64 -0.26 -12.12 28.09
N ARG A 65 -0.83 -12.17 29.31
CA ARG A 65 -1.54 -13.34 29.83
C ARG A 65 -2.79 -12.93 30.63
N GLY A 66 -3.63 -13.90 30.97
CA GLY A 66 -4.78 -13.72 31.84
C GLY A 66 -5.75 -12.65 31.36
N GLN A 67 -6.14 -11.73 32.21
CA GLN A 67 -7.13 -10.68 31.90
C GLN A 67 -6.62 -9.70 30.86
N ALA A 68 -5.31 -9.39 30.85
CA ALA A 68 -4.71 -8.52 29.84
C ALA A 68 -4.84 -9.13 28.42
N TRP A 69 -4.61 -10.44 28.31
CA TRP A 69 -4.81 -11.17 27.06
C TRP A 69 -6.28 -11.18 26.62
N LYS A 70 -7.21 -11.48 27.53
CA LYS A 70 -8.65 -11.50 27.20
C LYS A 70 -9.12 -10.16 26.65
N ARG A 71 -8.70 -9.06 27.27
CA ARG A 71 -9.02 -7.71 26.78
C ARG A 71 -8.42 -7.47 25.40
N ARG A 72 -7.11 -7.77 25.23
CA ARG A 72 -6.45 -7.58 23.95
C ARG A 72 -7.06 -8.42 22.82
N LEU A 73 -7.41 -9.66 23.09
CA LEU A 73 -8.08 -10.52 22.12
C LEU A 73 -9.45 -9.96 21.72
N SER A 74 -10.22 -9.41 22.65
CA SER A 74 -11.51 -8.77 22.35
C SER A 74 -11.33 -7.57 21.42
N GLU A 75 -10.38 -6.68 21.72
CA GLU A 75 -10.04 -5.52 20.89
C GLU A 75 -9.66 -5.94 19.46
N LEU A 76 -8.74 -6.90 19.32
CA LEU A 76 -8.31 -7.41 18.02
C LEU A 76 -9.44 -8.10 17.27
N THR A 77 -10.32 -8.79 17.98
CA THR A 77 -11.47 -9.49 17.39
C THR A 77 -12.46 -8.51 16.79
N GLU A 78 -12.79 -7.45 17.51
CA GLU A 78 -13.68 -6.39 17.04
C GLU A 78 -13.07 -5.64 15.85
N LEU A 79 -11.83 -5.17 16.01
CA LEU A 79 -11.10 -4.38 15.04
C LEU A 79 -10.92 -5.07 13.69
N LEU A 80 -10.68 -6.38 13.69
CA LEU A 80 -10.34 -7.17 12.50
C LEU A 80 -11.47 -8.11 12.06
N GLY A 81 -12.63 -8.10 12.75
CA GLY A 81 -13.76 -8.95 12.44
C GLY A 81 -13.42 -10.43 12.54
N LEU A 82 -12.79 -10.87 13.66
CA LEU A 82 -12.31 -12.24 13.82
C LEU A 82 -13.27 -13.15 14.58
N SER A 83 -14.42 -12.69 15.03
CA SER A 83 -15.32 -13.42 15.92
C SER A 83 -15.59 -14.86 15.47
N GLU A 84 -15.95 -15.04 14.19
CA GLU A 84 -16.26 -16.36 13.61
C GLU A 84 -15.00 -17.16 13.24
N LEU A 85 -13.82 -16.55 13.31
CA LEU A 85 -12.56 -17.16 12.90
C LEU A 85 -11.76 -17.72 14.06
N LEU A 86 -11.96 -17.21 15.29
CA LEU A 86 -11.12 -17.54 16.46
C LEU A 86 -11.03 -19.05 16.73
N SER A 87 -12.12 -19.78 16.56
CA SER A 87 -12.19 -21.23 16.79
C SER A 87 -11.85 -22.08 15.56
N ARG A 88 -11.63 -21.44 14.39
CA ARG A 88 -11.32 -22.17 13.16
C ARG A 88 -9.82 -22.43 13.05
N PRO A 89 -9.40 -23.65 12.63
CA PRO A 89 -8.03 -23.93 12.27
C PRO A 89 -7.53 -22.97 11.18
N PHE A 90 -6.34 -22.42 11.37
CA PHE A 90 -5.79 -21.43 10.45
C PHE A 90 -5.67 -21.96 9.02
N GLY A 91 -5.28 -23.24 8.85
CA GLY A 91 -5.19 -23.90 7.57
C GLY A 91 -6.51 -24.02 6.79
N LYS A 92 -7.68 -23.84 7.46
CA LYS A 92 -9.02 -23.90 6.84
C LYS A 92 -9.55 -22.53 6.41
N LEU A 93 -8.78 -21.47 6.57
CA LEU A 93 -9.19 -20.10 6.24
C LEU A 93 -8.95 -19.77 4.76
N SER A 94 -9.79 -18.87 4.20
CA SER A 94 -9.52 -18.23 2.92
C SER A 94 -8.30 -17.31 3.00
N GLY A 95 -7.70 -16.92 1.87
CA GLY A 95 -6.55 -16.02 1.83
C GLY A 95 -6.77 -14.72 2.60
N GLY A 96 -7.92 -14.07 2.40
CA GLY A 96 -8.25 -12.84 3.13
C GLY A 96 -8.50 -13.05 4.62
N GLN A 97 -9.07 -14.18 5.02
CA GLN A 97 -9.23 -14.55 6.42
C GLN A 97 -7.87 -14.82 7.08
N ARG A 98 -6.98 -15.54 6.40
CA ARG A 98 -5.58 -15.75 6.83
C ARG A 98 -4.87 -14.41 7.00
N ARG A 99 -5.02 -13.48 6.04
CA ARG A 99 -4.36 -12.17 6.12
C ARG A 99 -4.84 -11.35 7.31
N ARG A 100 -6.15 -11.35 7.60
CA ARG A 100 -6.70 -10.70 8.81
C ARG A 100 -6.13 -11.29 10.10
N ALA A 101 -6.04 -12.60 10.20
CA ALA A 101 -5.45 -13.28 11.36
C ALA A 101 -3.94 -12.95 11.50
N ASP A 102 -3.21 -12.85 10.39
CA ASP A 102 -1.79 -12.51 10.40
C ASP A 102 -1.54 -11.03 10.79
N ILE A 103 -2.41 -10.12 10.35
CA ILE A 103 -2.41 -8.73 10.82
C ILE A 103 -2.69 -8.69 12.34
N ALA A 104 -3.68 -9.45 12.83
CA ALA A 104 -3.96 -9.56 14.26
C ALA A 104 -2.71 -10.00 15.05
N ARG A 105 -2.00 -11.00 14.54
CA ARG A 105 -0.74 -11.47 15.14
C ARG A 105 0.31 -10.34 15.20
N GLY A 106 0.43 -9.54 14.15
CA GLY A 106 1.33 -8.37 14.13
C GLY A 106 0.97 -7.33 15.18
N LEU A 107 -0.32 -7.22 15.52
CA LEU A 107 -0.86 -6.21 16.43
C LEU A 107 -0.93 -6.66 17.90
N VAL A 108 -0.65 -7.92 18.21
CA VAL A 108 -0.81 -8.47 19.56
C VAL A 108 -0.13 -7.63 20.66
N ALA A 109 1.07 -7.13 20.38
CA ALA A 109 1.87 -6.36 21.36
C ALA A 109 1.52 -4.85 21.41
N ASP A 110 0.45 -4.42 20.76
CA ASP A 110 0.08 -2.99 20.61
C ASP A 110 1.23 -2.12 20.05
N PRO A 111 1.76 -2.48 18.87
CA PRO A 111 2.90 -1.77 18.30
C PRO A 111 2.55 -0.33 17.91
N LYS A 112 3.58 0.53 17.78
CA LYS A 112 3.46 1.90 17.25
C LYS A 112 3.84 1.99 15.79
N LEU A 113 4.53 0.96 15.27
CA LEU A 113 4.90 0.80 13.87
C LEU A 113 4.44 -0.59 13.39
N LEU A 114 3.59 -0.62 12.38
CA LEU A 114 3.20 -1.85 11.69
C LEU A 114 3.92 -1.92 10.34
N VAL A 115 4.75 -2.94 10.19
CA VAL A 115 5.49 -3.21 8.94
C VAL A 115 4.77 -4.31 8.19
N LEU A 116 4.41 -4.03 6.94
CA LEU A 116 3.66 -4.94 6.07
C LEU A 116 4.47 -5.19 4.79
N ASP A 117 4.88 -6.43 4.57
CA ASP A 117 5.58 -6.81 3.34
C ASP A 117 4.56 -7.37 2.35
N GLU A 118 4.26 -6.60 1.30
CA GLU A 118 3.29 -6.94 0.25
C GLU A 118 1.95 -7.48 0.82
N PRO A 119 1.21 -6.69 1.63
CA PRO A 119 0.11 -7.20 2.44
C PRO A 119 -1.07 -7.78 1.66
N THR A 120 -1.19 -7.49 0.38
CA THR A 120 -2.35 -7.85 -0.43
C THR A 120 -2.02 -8.72 -1.64
N THR A 121 -0.75 -9.11 -1.78
CA THR A 121 -0.31 -10.00 -2.87
C THR A 121 -1.07 -11.32 -2.83
N GLY A 122 -1.58 -11.76 -3.98
CA GLY A 122 -2.36 -12.99 -4.13
C GLY A 122 -3.82 -12.90 -3.64
N LEU A 123 -4.30 -11.73 -3.23
CA LEU A 123 -5.69 -11.52 -2.86
C LEU A 123 -6.51 -10.99 -4.06
N ASP A 124 -7.77 -11.41 -4.12
CA ASP A 124 -8.71 -10.85 -5.08
C ASP A 124 -9.00 -9.35 -4.80
N PRO A 125 -9.49 -8.57 -5.77
CA PRO A 125 -9.68 -7.13 -5.63
C PRO A 125 -10.60 -6.73 -4.47
N GLN A 126 -11.66 -7.51 -4.19
CA GLN A 126 -12.61 -7.20 -3.11
C GLN A 126 -11.96 -7.44 -1.74
N THR A 127 -11.25 -8.54 -1.59
CA THR A 127 -10.49 -8.86 -0.37
C THR A 127 -9.39 -7.83 -0.11
N ARG A 128 -8.70 -7.37 -1.17
CA ARG A 128 -7.70 -6.31 -1.10
C ARG A 128 -8.28 -5.01 -0.54
N LYS A 129 -9.43 -4.56 -1.05
CA LYS A 129 -10.15 -3.38 -0.53
C LYS A 129 -10.50 -3.53 0.96
N THR A 130 -10.93 -4.73 1.37
CA THR A 130 -11.25 -5.01 2.76
C THR A 130 -10.02 -4.90 3.66
N VAL A 131 -8.91 -5.51 3.29
CA VAL A 131 -7.63 -5.42 4.03
C VAL A 131 -7.15 -3.98 4.14
N TRP A 132 -7.25 -3.20 3.04
CA TRP A 132 -6.91 -1.77 3.06
C TRP A 132 -7.83 -0.95 3.96
N GLY A 133 -9.13 -1.24 3.97
CA GLY A 133 -10.08 -0.61 4.88
C GLY A 133 -9.68 -0.80 6.35
N ILE A 134 -9.27 -2.02 6.70
CA ILE A 134 -8.79 -2.38 8.04
C ILE A 134 -7.51 -1.59 8.38
N ILE A 135 -6.50 -1.59 7.50
CA ILE A 135 -5.21 -0.90 7.73
C ILE A 135 -5.43 0.61 7.95
N ARG A 136 -6.27 1.23 7.13
CA ARG A 136 -6.61 2.66 7.26
C ARG A 136 -7.42 2.96 8.52
N GLY A 137 -8.34 2.07 8.88
CA GLY A 137 -9.08 2.16 10.14
C GLY A 137 -8.13 2.15 11.35
N LEU A 138 -7.24 1.17 11.38
CA LEU A 138 -6.17 1.05 12.40
C LEU A 138 -5.34 2.33 12.53
N GLN A 139 -4.85 2.87 11.41
CA GLN A 139 -4.05 4.09 11.40
C GLN A 139 -4.83 5.28 12.02
N LYS A 140 -6.10 5.44 11.64
CA LYS A 140 -6.94 6.53 12.13
C LYS A 140 -7.27 6.41 13.62
N GLU A 141 -7.59 5.20 14.08
CA GLU A 141 -8.03 4.97 15.46
C GLU A 141 -6.87 4.98 16.46
N THR A 142 -5.70 4.48 16.06
CA THR A 142 -4.56 4.29 16.97
C THR A 142 -3.44 5.31 16.78
N GLY A 143 -3.45 6.10 15.70
CA GLY A 143 -2.33 6.97 15.31
C GLY A 143 -1.05 6.21 14.97
N MET A 144 -1.15 4.90 14.70
CA MET A 144 -0.03 4.03 14.40
C MET A 144 0.61 4.38 13.05
N THR A 145 1.93 4.33 12.99
CA THR A 145 2.64 4.40 11.70
C THR A 145 2.54 3.06 10.98
N VAL A 146 2.15 3.10 9.71
CA VAL A 146 2.15 1.92 8.84
C VAL A 146 3.23 2.10 7.78
N PHE A 147 4.18 1.17 7.76
CA PHE A 147 5.22 1.08 6.73
C PHE A 147 4.96 -0.17 5.90
N LEU A 148 4.79 -0.01 4.60
CA LEU A 148 4.48 -1.15 3.74
C LEU A 148 5.31 -1.13 2.46
N THR A 149 5.50 -2.32 1.89
CA THR A 149 5.96 -2.48 0.52
C THR A 149 4.80 -2.93 -0.34
N THR A 150 4.77 -2.47 -1.57
CA THR A 150 3.79 -2.90 -2.56
C THR A 150 4.33 -2.70 -3.97
N HIS A 151 3.85 -3.50 -4.89
CA HIS A 151 4.00 -3.32 -6.33
C HIS A 151 2.68 -2.90 -6.98
N TYR A 152 1.62 -2.66 -6.19
CA TYR A 152 0.35 -2.14 -6.65
C TYR A 152 0.31 -0.62 -6.48
N MET A 153 0.34 0.11 -7.58
CA MET A 153 0.39 1.58 -7.55
C MET A 153 -0.87 2.21 -6.95
N GLU A 154 -2.02 1.55 -7.08
CA GLU A 154 -3.28 1.96 -6.42
C GLU A 154 -3.13 2.04 -4.88
N GLU A 155 -2.29 1.19 -4.31
CA GLU A 155 -2.01 1.19 -2.87
C GLU A 155 -1.12 2.37 -2.48
N ALA A 156 -0.13 2.67 -3.31
CA ALA A 156 0.75 3.82 -3.13
C ALA A 156 -0.01 5.16 -3.21
N GLU A 157 -1.07 5.25 -4.02
CA GLU A 157 -1.92 6.46 -4.10
C GLU A 157 -2.59 6.83 -2.76
N GLY A 158 -2.82 5.84 -1.92
CA GLY A 158 -3.43 6.03 -0.60
C GLY A 158 -2.46 6.30 0.54
N ALA A 159 -1.16 6.36 0.28
CA ALA A 159 -0.14 6.59 1.30
C ALA A 159 0.10 8.08 1.56
N ASP A 160 0.55 8.44 2.76
CA ASP A 160 0.96 9.81 3.10
C ASP A 160 2.30 10.16 2.44
N ARG A 161 3.17 9.16 2.25
CA ARG A 161 4.49 9.30 1.62
C ARG A 161 4.87 8.01 0.89
N VAL A 162 5.49 8.17 -0.26
CA VAL A 162 5.96 7.08 -1.13
C VAL A 162 7.45 7.26 -1.37
N VAL A 163 8.19 6.16 -1.27
CA VAL A 163 9.61 6.08 -1.63
C VAL A 163 9.74 5.02 -2.72
N ILE A 164 10.24 5.42 -3.88
CA ILE A 164 10.53 4.52 -5.00
C ILE A 164 12.02 4.16 -4.94
N LEU A 165 12.29 2.86 -4.91
CA LEU A 165 13.64 2.31 -4.90
C LEU A 165 13.93 1.67 -6.25
N ASP A 166 15.04 2.03 -6.86
CA ASP A 166 15.58 1.40 -8.05
C ASP A 166 17.08 1.15 -7.89
N GLY A 167 17.54 -0.05 -8.25
CA GLY A 167 18.95 -0.44 -8.13
C GLY A 167 19.55 -0.24 -6.73
N GLY A 168 18.75 -0.31 -5.67
CA GLY A 168 19.16 -0.09 -4.27
C GLY A 168 19.30 1.38 -3.87
N LYS A 169 18.91 2.33 -4.73
CA LYS A 169 18.92 3.77 -4.48
C LYS A 169 17.51 4.33 -4.44
N ILE A 170 17.33 5.44 -3.76
CA ILE A 170 16.07 6.19 -3.80
C ILE A 170 16.00 6.93 -5.14
N ALA A 171 15.11 6.48 -6.02
CA ALA A 171 14.81 7.12 -7.30
C ALA A 171 13.87 8.31 -7.11
N ALA A 172 12.82 8.15 -6.28
CA ALA A 172 11.89 9.22 -5.95
C ALA A 172 11.38 9.10 -4.51
N ASP A 173 11.05 10.24 -3.91
CA ASP A 173 10.54 10.34 -2.54
C ASP A 173 9.61 11.55 -2.42
N GLY A 174 8.38 11.36 -1.94
CA GLY A 174 7.42 12.44 -1.78
C GLY A 174 6.00 11.95 -1.46
N THR A 175 5.06 12.88 -1.40
CA THR A 175 3.64 12.54 -1.38
C THR A 175 3.21 12.03 -2.77
N PRO A 176 2.18 11.16 -2.88
CA PRO A 176 1.68 10.72 -4.19
C PRO A 176 1.34 11.88 -5.12
N ALA A 177 0.75 12.96 -4.60
CA ALA A 177 0.43 14.15 -5.39
C ALA A 177 1.69 14.82 -5.95
N ALA A 178 2.71 15.06 -5.11
CA ALA A 178 3.96 15.69 -5.54
C ALA A 178 4.73 14.82 -6.56
N LEU A 179 4.68 13.50 -6.39
CA LEU A 179 5.30 12.59 -7.33
C LEU A 179 4.58 12.59 -8.68
N LYS A 180 3.24 12.57 -8.69
CA LYS A 180 2.45 12.68 -9.92
C LYS A 180 2.68 14.01 -10.62
N ASP A 181 2.72 15.12 -9.90
CA ASP A 181 3.00 16.45 -10.49
C ASP A 181 4.38 16.53 -11.15
N ARG A 182 5.36 15.80 -10.60
CA ARG A 182 6.74 15.84 -11.08
C ARG A 182 7.06 14.85 -12.20
N TYR A 183 6.49 13.64 -12.13
CA TYR A 183 6.90 12.51 -12.96
C TYR A 183 5.81 11.96 -13.87
N SER A 184 4.56 12.45 -13.76
CA SER A 184 3.49 12.03 -14.64
C SER A 184 2.94 13.18 -15.45
N SER A 185 2.32 12.88 -16.58
CA SER A 185 1.61 13.84 -17.42
C SER A 185 0.13 13.49 -17.52
N CYS A 186 -0.71 14.53 -17.62
CA CYS A 186 -2.10 14.31 -17.99
C CYS A 186 -2.19 13.87 -19.45
N ARG A 187 -3.17 13.02 -19.75
CA ARG A 187 -3.45 12.54 -21.08
C ARG A 187 -4.88 12.88 -21.48
N LEU A 188 -5.04 13.28 -22.74
CA LEU A 188 -6.34 13.48 -23.37
C LEU A 188 -6.51 12.43 -24.46
N ARG A 189 -7.44 11.50 -24.26
CA ARG A 189 -7.83 10.50 -25.25
C ARG A 189 -9.01 11.03 -26.04
N LEU A 190 -8.89 10.98 -27.37
CA LEU A 190 -9.90 11.46 -28.28
C LEU A 190 -10.37 10.30 -29.15
N TYR A 191 -11.66 10.13 -29.25
CA TYR A 191 -12.30 9.10 -30.05
C TYR A 191 -12.99 9.73 -31.28
N GLY A 192 -12.87 9.12 -32.46
CA GLY A 192 -13.48 9.59 -33.69
C GLY A 192 -12.60 9.39 -34.93
N GLU A 193 -12.91 10.10 -35.99
CA GLU A 193 -12.12 10.02 -37.23
C GLU A 193 -10.70 10.56 -37.00
N GLU A 194 -9.71 9.78 -37.42
CA GLU A 194 -8.30 10.07 -37.16
C GLU A 194 -7.81 11.36 -37.81
N ALA A 195 -8.22 11.61 -39.04
CA ALA A 195 -7.71 12.75 -39.80
C ALA A 195 -8.05 14.13 -39.19
N PRO A 196 -9.30 14.43 -38.81
CA PRO A 196 -9.63 15.69 -38.16
C PRO A 196 -9.02 15.79 -36.73
N LEU A 197 -8.95 14.69 -35.97
CA LEU A 197 -8.37 14.68 -34.63
C LEU A 197 -6.86 14.93 -34.67
N SER A 198 -6.13 14.27 -35.56
CA SER A 198 -4.68 14.46 -35.71
C SER A 198 -4.34 15.87 -36.20
N ALA A 199 -5.15 16.43 -37.07
CA ALA A 199 -4.99 17.82 -37.52
C ALA A 199 -5.18 18.82 -36.37
N ALA A 200 -6.22 18.64 -35.53
CA ALA A 200 -6.49 19.47 -34.38
C ALA A 200 -5.37 19.42 -33.34
N LEU A 201 -4.88 18.20 -33.02
CA LEU A 201 -3.77 18.01 -32.08
C LEU A 201 -2.46 18.63 -32.60
N SER A 202 -2.16 18.43 -33.90
CA SER A 202 -0.98 19.02 -34.52
C SER A 202 -1.03 20.55 -34.56
N ALA A 203 -2.20 21.12 -34.86
CA ALA A 203 -2.41 22.58 -34.85
C ALA A 203 -2.23 23.18 -33.43
N ALA A 204 -2.56 22.40 -32.37
CA ALA A 204 -2.34 22.79 -30.97
C ALA A 204 -0.90 22.51 -30.49
N GLY A 205 -0.01 21.96 -31.33
CA GLY A 205 1.36 21.62 -30.97
C GLY A 205 1.46 20.48 -29.96
N LEU A 206 0.43 19.63 -29.83
CA LEU A 206 0.39 18.52 -28.90
C LEU A 206 0.98 17.27 -29.56
N SER A 207 1.92 16.63 -28.89
CA SER A 207 2.40 15.30 -29.27
C SER A 207 1.34 14.25 -28.90
N PHE A 208 1.11 13.31 -29.82
CA PHE A 208 0.12 12.27 -29.61
C PHE A 208 0.58 10.94 -30.22
N VAL A 209 -0.01 9.86 -29.70
CA VAL A 209 0.16 8.50 -30.20
C VAL A 209 -1.21 7.85 -30.39
N ARG A 210 -1.29 6.85 -31.27
CA ARG A 210 -2.50 6.04 -31.41
C ARG A 210 -2.48 4.89 -30.40
N GLU A 211 -3.51 4.79 -29.58
CA GLU A 211 -3.74 3.71 -28.63
C GLU A 211 -5.11 3.06 -28.92
N GLY A 212 -5.09 1.96 -29.69
CA GLY A 212 -6.34 1.29 -30.10
C GLY A 212 -7.19 2.16 -31.01
N GLU A 213 -8.40 2.50 -30.58
CA GLU A 213 -9.35 3.35 -31.33
C GLU A 213 -9.23 4.84 -31.01
N ALA A 214 -8.35 5.22 -30.05
CA ALA A 214 -8.19 6.60 -29.61
C ALA A 214 -6.85 7.19 -30.06
N LEU A 215 -6.82 8.51 -30.26
CA LEU A 215 -5.60 9.31 -30.24
C LEU A 215 -5.35 9.84 -28.84
N CYS A 216 -4.21 9.48 -28.28
CA CYS A 216 -3.82 9.85 -26.91
C CYS A 216 -2.76 10.95 -26.96
N ALA A 217 -3.11 12.16 -26.53
CA ALA A 217 -2.21 13.30 -26.48
C ALA A 217 -1.78 13.61 -25.06
N GLN A 218 -0.50 13.97 -24.88
CA GLN A 218 -0.04 14.52 -23.62
C GLN A 218 -0.51 15.97 -23.47
N ILE A 219 -1.05 16.31 -22.31
CA ILE A 219 -1.56 17.64 -22.02
C ILE A 219 -1.15 18.04 -20.60
N LYS A 220 -0.91 19.34 -20.42
CA LYS A 220 -0.37 19.86 -19.16
C LYS A 220 -1.28 19.60 -17.96
N ASP A 221 -2.56 19.96 -18.09
CA ASP A 221 -3.54 19.90 -17.02
C ASP A 221 -4.97 19.95 -17.56
N GLY A 222 -5.97 19.86 -16.68
CA GLY A 222 -7.38 19.92 -17.07
C GLY A 222 -7.82 21.29 -17.63
N ALA A 223 -7.13 22.37 -17.28
CA ALA A 223 -7.43 23.68 -17.85
C ALA A 223 -7.01 23.75 -19.31
N ALA A 224 -5.83 23.21 -19.64
CA ALA A 224 -5.35 23.07 -21.01
C ALA A 224 -6.25 22.14 -21.83
N ALA A 225 -6.69 21.01 -21.25
CA ALA A 225 -7.63 20.10 -21.91
C ALA A 225 -8.95 20.80 -22.24
N ARG A 226 -9.51 21.54 -21.29
CA ARG A 226 -10.74 22.31 -21.51
C ARG A 226 -10.57 23.38 -22.58
N ALA A 227 -9.45 24.10 -22.58
CA ALA A 227 -9.17 25.12 -23.60
C ALA A 227 -9.06 24.48 -25.00
N PHE A 228 -8.38 23.34 -25.12
CA PHE A 228 -8.27 22.59 -26.37
C PHE A 228 -9.63 22.14 -26.88
N LEU A 229 -10.47 21.53 -26.04
CA LEU A 229 -11.81 21.07 -26.40
C LEU A 229 -12.73 22.23 -26.77
N ALA A 230 -12.66 23.36 -26.08
CA ALA A 230 -13.43 24.56 -26.42
C ALA A 230 -13.05 25.15 -27.82
N ALA A 231 -11.79 25.05 -28.19
CA ALA A 231 -11.31 25.45 -29.51
C ALA A 231 -11.69 24.44 -30.63
N ASN A 232 -12.09 23.23 -30.28
CA ASN A 232 -12.41 22.14 -31.20
C ASN A 232 -13.79 21.53 -30.86
N PRO A 233 -14.90 22.26 -31.06
CA PRO A 233 -16.24 21.83 -30.61
C PRO A 233 -16.78 20.60 -31.35
N GLY A 234 -16.16 20.19 -32.47
CA GLY A 234 -16.48 18.96 -33.16
C GLY A 234 -16.00 17.67 -32.43
N ILE A 235 -15.16 17.80 -31.43
CA ILE A 235 -14.70 16.68 -30.61
C ILE A 235 -15.73 16.44 -29.50
N SER A 236 -16.55 15.41 -29.66
CA SER A 236 -17.65 15.08 -28.73
C SER A 236 -17.34 13.90 -27.82
N ASP A 237 -16.39 13.03 -28.19
CA ASP A 237 -16.05 11.84 -27.43
C ASP A 237 -14.56 11.91 -27.00
N PHE A 238 -14.36 11.98 -25.69
CA PHE A 238 -13.03 12.12 -25.12
C PHE A 238 -12.96 11.66 -23.66
N GLU A 239 -11.76 11.29 -23.22
CA GLU A 239 -11.43 11.03 -21.83
C GLU A 239 -10.26 11.92 -21.40
N PHE A 240 -10.38 12.60 -20.26
CA PHE A 240 -9.27 13.27 -19.61
C PHE A 240 -8.74 12.42 -18.45
N LEU A 241 -7.50 11.94 -18.61
CA LEU A 241 -6.82 11.09 -17.64
C LEU A 241 -5.76 11.92 -16.91
N LYS A 242 -5.90 12.03 -15.59
CA LYS A 242 -4.84 12.58 -14.76
C LYS A 242 -3.71 11.57 -14.65
N GLY A 243 -2.49 12.06 -14.50
CA GLY A 243 -1.34 11.19 -14.26
C GLY A 243 -1.54 10.28 -13.04
N SER A 244 -1.14 9.05 -13.17
CA SER A 244 -1.26 7.99 -12.16
C SER A 244 0.07 7.70 -11.46
N MET A 245 0.04 6.93 -10.38
CA MET A 245 1.26 6.41 -9.77
C MET A 245 1.93 5.34 -10.65
N ASP A 246 1.17 4.68 -11.55
CA ASP A 246 1.78 3.80 -12.57
C ASP A 246 2.67 4.59 -13.54
N ASP A 247 2.23 5.78 -13.97
CA ASP A 247 3.04 6.65 -14.84
C ASP A 247 4.32 7.10 -14.11
N VAL A 248 4.23 7.41 -12.81
CA VAL A 248 5.40 7.77 -11.98
C VAL A 248 6.39 6.61 -11.88
N PHE A 249 5.91 5.39 -11.75
CA PHE A 249 6.76 4.21 -11.60
C PHE A 249 7.46 3.82 -12.91
N LEU A 250 6.85 4.12 -14.06
CA LEU A 250 7.36 3.80 -15.40
C LEU A 250 8.26 4.90 -15.98
N SER A 251 8.32 6.09 -15.36
CA SER A 251 9.13 7.22 -15.80
C SER A 251 10.59 7.13 -15.31
#